data_8a57d3f83e3b7cb346d207369e2c9639
#
_entry.id   8a57d3f83e3b7cb346d207369e2c9639
#
_cell.length_a   1.000
_cell.length_b   1.000
_cell.length_c   1.000
_cell.angle_alpha   90.00
_cell.angle_beta   90.00
_cell.angle_gamma   90.00
#
_symmetry.space_group_name_H-M   'P 1'
#
loop_
_entity.id
_entity.type
_entity.pdbx_description
1 polymer ?
#
loop_
_entity_poly.entity_id
_entity_poly.type
_entity_poly.pdbx_seq_one_letter_code
_entity_poly.pdbx_strand_id
1 'polypeptide(L)'
;TDLDPLKLNLLFERFLNPERINMPDFDVDFCQENRYKTIEYVQNKYGFDHVAQIITYGKLQSKNVIRDVARVLQMPYSQADRISKMIPPGVQGKNPTLQESLDQVPELEEMRQNDPQINKLFDIGMKLEGLYRQSGMHAAGVVIGDRPLEQLVPLYKDPKADMPVTQYDMKYVEETGLIKFDFLGLKTLTVIQRAVDLVKKHRGIELIMSDIPLDDKATYELLQRGDTAGVFQFESAGMKDVHKQIKPDRFEDLIAIVSLYRPGPMDNI
;
A
#
# COMPACT_ATOMS: atom_id res chain seq x y z
N THR A 1 21.36 0.12 -4.84
CA THR A 1 21.07 0.52 -3.45
C THR A 1 22.30 1.18 -2.86
N ASP A 2 22.11 2.16 -2.00
CA ASP A 2 23.21 2.84 -1.30
C ASP A 2 23.72 2.06 -0.07
N LEU A 3 23.07 0.92 0.22
CA LEU A 3 23.45 0.05 1.34
C LEU A 3 24.31 -1.10 0.83
N ASP A 4 25.52 -1.22 1.43
CA ASP A 4 26.42 -2.35 1.20
C ASP A 4 26.04 -3.49 2.17
N PRO A 5 25.48 -4.62 1.68
CA PRO A 5 25.07 -5.71 2.56
C PRO A 5 26.24 -6.37 3.30
N LEU A 6 27.44 -6.31 2.76
CA LEU A 6 28.63 -6.89 3.39
C LEU A 6 29.08 -6.04 4.58
N LYS A 7 29.07 -4.71 4.45
CA LYS A 7 29.39 -3.80 5.56
C LYS A 7 28.39 -3.87 6.71
N LEU A 8 27.13 -4.17 6.38
CA LEU A 8 26.06 -4.26 7.37
C LEU A 8 25.80 -5.69 7.85
N ASN A 9 26.61 -6.63 7.42
CA ASN A 9 26.52 -8.05 7.79
C ASN A 9 25.09 -8.62 7.63
N LEU A 10 24.42 -8.26 6.52
CA LEU A 10 23.08 -8.71 6.24
C LEU A 10 23.07 -10.18 5.80
N LEU A 11 22.10 -10.95 6.27
CA LEU A 11 21.90 -12.35 5.93
C LEU A 11 21.48 -12.48 4.46
N PHE A 12 22.34 -13.05 3.64
CA PHE A 12 22.14 -13.18 2.21
C PHE A 12 21.05 -14.20 1.85
N GLU A 13 20.91 -15.26 2.66
CA GLU A 13 19.93 -16.32 2.49
C GLU A 13 18.48 -15.82 2.50
N ARG A 14 18.21 -14.69 3.13
CA ARG A 14 16.88 -14.08 3.14
C ARG A 14 16.49 -13.52 1.77
N PHE A 15 17.47 -13.15 0.95
CA PHE A 15 17.26 -12.53 -0.36
C PHE A 15 17.24 -13.54 -1.50
N LEU A 16 17.93 -14.68 -1.34
CA LEU A 16 18.02 -15.75 -2.32
C LEU A 16 17.60 -17.07 -1.69
N ASN A 17 16.33 -17.41 -1.82
CA ASN A 17 15.85 -18.75 -1.49
C ASN A 17 15.72 -19.54 -2.79
N PRO A 18 16.51 -20.62 -3.00
CA PRO A 18 16.43 -21.49 -4.19
C PRO A 18 15.04 -22.12 -4.39
N GLU A 19 14.27 -22.28 -3.33
CA GLU A 19 12.91 -22.83 -3.38
C GLU A 19 11.87 -21.79 -3.83
N ARG A 20 12.23 -20.51 -3.89
CA ARG A 20 11.34 -19.44 -4.33
C ARG A 20 11.35 -19.33 -5.85
N ILE A 21 10.30 -19.85 -6.49
CA ILE A 21 10.13 -19.87 -7.95
C ILE A 21 9.44 -18.60 -8.48
N ASN A 22 9.08 -17.65 -7.62
CA ASN A 22 8.36 -16.44 -8.02
C ASN A 22 9.28 -15.43 -8.70
N MET A 23 8.71 -14.66 -9.63
CA MET A 23 9.38 -13.51 -10.23
C MET A 23 9.82 -12.52 -9.14
N PRO A 24 10.96 -11.81 -9.34
CA PRO A 24 11.39 -10.78 -8.40
C PRO A 24 10.37 -9.65 -8.32
N ASP A 25 10.11 -9.19 -7.09
CA ASP A 25 9.26 -8.03 -6.80
C ASP A 25 10.17 -6.85 -6.44
N PHE A 26 10.03 -5.75 -7.18
CA PHE A 26 10.87 -4.56 -7.02
C PHE A 26 10.03 -3.41 -6.46
N ASP A 27 10.08 -3.23 -5.15
CA ASP A 27 9.49 -2.08 -4.47
C ASP A 27 10.57 -1.01 -4.27
N VAL A 28 10.38 0.16 -4.85
CA VAL A 28 11.32 1.28 -4.71
C VAL A 28 10.57 2.52 -4.25
N ASP A 29 10.98 3.05 -3.11
CA ASP A 29 10.44 4.27 -2.54
C ASP A 29 11.07 5.51 -3.15
N PHE A 30 10.22 6.41 -3.67
CA PHE A 30 10.62 7.71 -4.20
C PHE A 30 9.94 8.85 -3.44
N CYS A 31 10.56 10.02 -3.46
CA CYS A 31 9.90 11.25 -3.04
C CYS A 31 8.60 11.41 -3.83
N GLN A 32 7.46 11.54 -3.12
CA GLN A 32 6.14 11.59 -3.75
C GLN A 32 6.04 12.71 -4.81
N GLU A 33 6.61 13.88 -4.54
CA GLU A 33 6.53 15.03 -5.45
C GLU A 33 7.40 14.88 -6.71
N ASN A 34 8.49 14.11 -6.64
CA ASN A 34 9.43 13.92 -7.74
C ASN A 34 9.34 12.54 -8.41
N ARG A 35 8.45 11.67 -7.96
CA ARG A 35 8.27 10.32 -8.53
C ARG A 35 8.02 10.35 -10.05
N TYR A 36 7.26 11.32 -10.54
CA TYR A 36 6.98 11.44 -11.96
C TYR A 36 8.26 11.61 -12.81
N LYS A 37 9.29 12.27 -12.29
CA LYS A 37 10.59 12.43 -12.98
C LYS A 37 11.30 11.09 -13.19
N THR A 38 11.15 10.15 -12.23
CA THR A 38 11.69 8.80 -12.38
C THR A 38 10.95 8.03 -13.46
N ILE A 39 9.63 8.16 -13.53
CA ILE A 39 8.82 7.53 -14.57
C ILE A 39 9.20 8.08 -15.95
N GLU A 40 9.32 9.39 -16.07
CA GLU A 40 9.77 10.06 -17.30
C GLU A 40 11.19 9.63 -17.72
N TYR A 41 12.11 9.52 -16.76
CA TYR A 41 13.45 8.98 -17.03
C TYR A 41 13.41 7.55 -17.58
N VAL A 42 12.58 6.69 -16.99
CA VAL A 42 12.43 5.30 -17.43
C VAL A 42 11.85 5.23 -18.85
N GLN A 43 10.83 6.02 -19.15
CA GLN A 43 10.27 6.12 -20.50
C GLN A 43 11.30 6.61 -21.52
N ASN A 44 12.07 7.64 -21.19
CA ASN A 44 13.11 8.17 -22.06
C ASN A 44 14.24 7.17 -22.28
N LYS A 45 14.58 6.37 -21.27
CA LYS A 45 15.67 5.40 -21.33
C LYS A 45 15.31 4.13 -22.10
N TYR A 46 14.11 3.61 -21.89
CA TYR A 46 13.71 2.30 -22.43
C TYR A 46 12.77 2.41 -23.64
N GLY A 47 12.14 3.56 -23.87
CA GLY A 47 11.17 3.81 -24.92
C GLY A 47 9.74 3.94 -24.40
N PHE A 48 8.97 4.83 -25.00
CA PHE A 48 7.57 5.10 -24.62
C PHE A 48 6.64 3.93 -24.93
N ASP A 49 7.00 3.08 -25.87
CA ASP A 49 6.30 1.85 -26.25
C ASP A 49 6.73 0.63 -25.44
N HIS A 50 7.77 0.75 -24.62
CA HIS A 50 8.32 -0.29 -23.75
C HIS A 50 7.91 -0.16 -22.29
N VAL A 51 7.24 0.94 -21.92
CA VAL A 51 6.89 1.26 -20.53
C VAL A 51 5.39 1.51 -20.40
N ALA A 52 4.72 0.82 -19.49
CA ALA A 52 3.31 1.01 -19.20
C ALA A 52 3.00 0.95 -17.71
N GLN A 53 1.91 1.59 -17.30
CA GLN A 53 1.31 1.36 -15.98
C GLN A 53 0.51 0.06 -15.98
N ILE A 54 0.33 -0.53 -14.80
CA ILE A 54 -0.49 -1.72 -14.62
C ILE A 54 -1.93 -1.30 -14.33
N ILE A 55 -2.91 -1.97 -14.96
CA ILE A 55 -4.32 -1.78 -14.66
C ILE A 55 -4.68 -2.41 -13.31
N THR A 56 -5.70 -1.88 -12.67
CA THR A 56 -6.36 -2.51 -11.53
C THR A 56 -7.85 -2.65 -11.81
N TYR A 57 -8.45 -3.72 -11.32
CA TYR A 57 -9.88 -3.95 -11.41
C TYR A 57 -10.51 -3.90 -10.03
N GLY A 58 -11.28 -2.83 -9.79
CA GLY A 58 -12.03 -2.68 -8.56
C GLY A 58 -13.21 -3.66 -8.50
N LYS A 59 -13.31 -4.43 -7.42
CA LYS A 59 -14.46 -5.31 -7.16
C LYS A 59 -15.46 -4.62 -6.24
N LEU A 60 -16.73 -4.96 -6.42
CA LEU A 60 -17.80 -4.59 -5.49
C LEU A 60 -17.59 -5.34 -4.17
N GLN A 61 -17.15 -4.62 -3.15
CA GLN A 61 -17.01 -5.17 -1.80
C GLN A 61 -18.24 -4.82 -0.95
N SER A 62 -18.47 -5.54 0.13
CA SER A 62 -19.65 -5.49 1.00
C SER A 62 -20.17 -4.08 1.29
N LYS A 63 -19.30 -3.16 1.79
CA LYS A 63 -19.72 -1.76 2.10
C LYS A 63 -20.12 -0.96 0.87
N ASN A 64 -19.46 -1.19 -0.26
CA ASN A 64 -19.73 -0.46 -1.48
C ASN A 64 -20.98 -0.99 -2.18
N VAL A 65 -21.18 -2.31 -2.22
CA VAL A 65 -22.35 -2.90 -2.84
C VAL A 65 -23.64 -2.49 -2.11
N ILE A 66 -23.62 -2.43 -0.77
CA ILE A 66 -24.75 -1.94 0.02
C ILE A 66 -25.13 -0.50 -0.39
N ARG A 67 -24.15 0.41 -0.47
CA ARG A 67 -24.42 1.80 -0.86
C ARG A 67 -24.91 1.94 -2.30
N ASP A 68 -24.35 1.16 -3.22
CA ASP A 68 -24.73 1.22 -4.64
C ASP A 68 -26.14 0.64 -4.86
N VAL A 69 -26.44 -0.52 -4.28
CA VAL A 69 -27.77 -1.13 -4.38
C VAL A 69 -28.83 -0.28 -3.66
N ALA A 70 -28.54 0.23 -2.47
CA ALA A 70 -29.44 1.13 -1.74
C ALA A 70 -29.81 2.36 -2.59
N ARG A 71 -28.84 2.97 -3.28
CA ARG A 71 -29.09 4.09 -4.20
C ARG A 71 -30.03 3.70 -5.35
N VAL A 72 -29.84 2.54 -5.94
CA VAL A 72 -30.73 2.05 -7.02
C VAL A 72 -32.14 1.73 -6.50
N LEU A 73 -32.24 1.21 -5.27
CA LEU A 73 -33.52 0.97 -4.59
C LEU A 73 -34.15 2.25 -4.01
N GLN A 74 -33.55 3.43 -4.26
CA GLN A 74 -34.00 4.74 -3.75
C GLN A 74 -34.16 4.79 -2.22
N MET A 75 -33.33 4.03 -1.50
CA MET A 75 -33.28 4.06 -0.05
C MET A 75 -32.63 5.38 0.44
N PRO A 76 -33.07 5.93 1.60
CA PRO A 76 -32.44 7.09 2.19
C PRO A 76 -30.94 6.87 2.44
N TYR A 77 -30.12 7.86 2.10
CA TYR A 77 -28.66 7.77 2.29
C TYR A 77 -28.26 7.46 3.73
N SER A 78 -28.96 8.06 4.71
CA SER A 78 -28.72 7.83 6.13
C SER A 78 -28.92 6.37 6.55
N GLN A 79 -29.94 5.69 5.99
CA GLN A 79 -30.20 4.28 6.23
C GLN A 79 -29.11 3.40 5.59
N ALA A 80 -28.76 3.67 4.33
CA ALA A 80 -27.68 2.95 3.64
C ALA A 80 -26.33 3.11 4.34
N ASP A 81 -26.01 4.31 4.81
CA ASP A 81 -24.78 4.59 5.52
C ASP A 81 -24.74 3.91 6.89
N ARG A 82 -25.87 3.90 7.64
CA ARG A 82 -25.99 3.14 8.88
C ARG A 82 -25.69 1.66 8.65
N ILE A 83 -26.37 1.02 7.72
CA ILE A 83 -26.18 -0.40 7.38
C ILE A 83 -24.71 -0.67 6.98
N SER A 84 -24.15 0.17 6.09
CA SER A 84 -22.76 0.03 5.65
C SER A 84 -21.74 0.15 6.78
N LYS A 85 -22.01 1.00 7.81
CA LYS A 85 -21.14 1.16 8.98
C LYS A 85 -21.21 -0.01 9.96
N MET A 86 -22.31 -0.75 9.98
CA MET A 86 -22.45 -1.95 10.80
C MET A 86 -21.65 -3.14 10.27
N ILE A 87 -21.28 -3.14 8.96
CA ILE A 87 -20.40 -4.16 8.40
C ILE A 87 -19.04 -4.07 9.08
N PRO A 88 -18.53 -5.17 9.65
CA PRO A 88 -17.27 -5.20 10.38
C PRO A 88 -16.08 -4.67 9.53
N PRO A 89 -15.05 -4.11 10.16
CA PRO A 89 -13.82 -3.77 9.47
C PRO A 89 -13.10 -5.03 9.00
N GLY A 90 -12.38 -4.92 7.90
CA GLY A 90 -11.54 -6.01 7.41
C GLY A 90 -10.38 -6.30 8.36
N VAL A 91 -10.00 -7.57 8.42
CA VAL A 91 -8.84 -8.05 9.18
C VAL A 91 -7.78 -8.51 8.19
N GLN A 92 -6.53 -8.11 8.40
CA GLN A 92 -5.38 -8.46 7.53
C GLN A 92 -5.64 -8.20 6.03
N GLY A 93 -6.33 -7.10 5.70
CA GLY A 93 -6.62 -6.71 4.32
C GLY A 93 -7.80 -7.46 3.67
N LYS A 94 -8.42 -8.43 4.34
CA LYS A 94 -9.60 -9.14 3.87
C LYS A 94 -10.85 -8.54 4.51
N ASN A 95 -11.74 -7.98 3.69
CA ASN A 95 -13.05 -7.49 4.16
C ASN A 95 -14.03 -8.67 4.26
N PRO A 96 -14.90 -8.70 5.29
CA PRO A 96 -15.95 -9.71 5.39
C PRO A 96 -16.93 -9.56 4.23
N THR A 97 -17.45 -10.67 3.74
CA THR A 97 -18.57 -10.70 2.80
C THR A 97 -19.85 -10.23 3.48
N LEU A 98 -20.90 -9.96 2.69
CA LEU A 98 -22.21 -9.63 3.22
C LEU A 98 -22.78 -10.78 4.06
N GLN A 99 -22.58 -12.04 3.64
CA GLN A 99 -23.03 -13.20 4.40
C GLN A 99 -22.27 -13.29 5.74
N GLU A 100 -20.93 -13.22 5.71
CA GLU A 100 -20.12 -13.23 6.94
C GLU A 100 -20.51 -12.06 7.87
N SER A 101 -20.91 -10.91 7.30
CA SER A 101 -21.34 -9.75 8.09
C SER A 101 -22.70 -9.97 8.77
N LEU A 102 -23.64 -10.65 8.11
CA LEU A 102 -24.93 -11.06 8.71
C LEU A 102 -24.69 -12.07 9.82
N ASP A 103 -23.79 -13.03 9.63
CA ASP A 103 -23.47 -14.06 10.62
C ASP A 103 -22.79 -13.47 11.87
N GLN A 104 -21.98 -12.42 11.70
CA GLN A 104 -21.22 -11.77 12.79
C GLN A 104 -22.00 -10.68 13.54
N VAL A 105 -23.02 -10.07 12.90
CA VAL A 105 -23.75 -8.92 13.44
C VAL A 105 -25.24 -9.23 13.47
N PRO A 106 -25.78 -9.77 14.59
CA PRO A 106 -27.18 -10.17 14.71
C PRO A 106 -28.18 -9.04 14.39
N GLU A 107 -27.85 -7.80 14.71
CA GLU A 107 -28.68 -6.62 14.39
C GLU A 107 -28.89 -6.46 12.87
N LEU A 108 -27.89 -6.75 12.03
CA LEU A 108 -28.05 -6.73 10.57
C LEU A 108 -29.05 -7.78 10.08
N GLU A 109 -28.97 -8.99 10.62
CA GLU A 109 -29.91 -10.05 10.27
C GLU A 109 -31.33 -9.74 10.77
N GLU A 110 -31.49 -9.18 11.97
CA GLU A 110 -32.77 -8.72 12.48
C GLU A 110 -33.39 -7.62 11.60
N MET A 111 -32.57 -6.63 11.18
CA MET A 111 -33.03 -5.59 10.24
C MET A 111 -33.47 -6.18 8.92
N ARG A 112 -32.74 -7.17 8.40
CA ARG A 112 -33.06 -7.89 7.15
C ARG A 112 -34.40 -8.63 7.25
N GLN A 113 -34.66 -9.28 8.38
CA GLN A 113 -35.90 -10.05 8.60
C GLN A 113 -37.12 -9.15 8.79
N ASN A 114 -36.95 -7.98 9.41
CA ASN A 114 -38.03 -7.08 9.77
C ASN A 114 -38.40 -6.05 8.68
N ASP A 115 -37.52 -5.82 7.70
CA ASP A 115 -37.75 -4.83 6.63
C ASP A 115 -37.56 -5.46 5.24
N PRO A 116 -38.65 -5.63 4.45
CA PRO A 116 -38.60 -6.20 3.11
C PRO A 116 -37.64 -5.45 2.15
N GLN A 117 -37.47 -4.12 2.33
CA GLN A 117 -36.57 -3.33 1.51
C GLN A 117 -35.12 -3.63 1.85
N ILE A 118 -34.81 -3.81 3.12
CA ILE A 118 -33.47 -4.21 3.57
C ILE A 118 -33.19 -5.67 3.14
N ASN A 119 -34.17 -6.57 3.25
CA ASN A 119 -34.00 -7.93 2.72
C ASN A 119 -33.65 -7.92 1.24
N LYS A 120 -34.39 -7.18 0.43
CA LYS A 120 -34.11 -7.00 -1.01
C LYS A 120 -32.72 -6.40 -1.27
N LEU A 121 -32.29 -5.43 -0.44
CA LEU A 121 -30.95 -4.84 -0.50
C LEU A 121 -29.85 -5.90 -0.36
N PHE A 122 -29.95 -6.75 0.65
CA PHE A 122 -28.99 -7.83 0.88
C PHE A 122 -29.04 -8.91 -0.19
N ASP A 123 -30.23 -9.33 -0.64
CA ASP A 123 -30.40 -10.36 -1.67
C ASP A 123 -29.78 -9.96 -3.02
N ILE A 124 -29.93 -8.68 -3.41
CA ILE A 124 -29.30 -8.15 -4.61
C ILE A 124 -27.80 -7.94 -4.34
N GLY A 125 -27.46 -7.39 -3.18
CA GLY A 125 -26.08 -7.13 -2.78
C GLY A 125 -25.19 -8.38 -2.84
N MET A 126 -25.65 -9.49 -2.26
CA MET A 126 -24.93 -10.77 -2.28
C MET A 126 -24.72 -11.35 -3.69
N LYS A 127 -25.62 -11.06 -4.63
CA LYS A 127 -25.47 -11.48 -6.03
C LYS A 127 -24.46 -10.63 -6.79
N LEU A 128 -24.25 -9.37 -6.37
CA LEU A 128 -23.35 -8.41 -7.02
C LEU A 128 -21.99 -8.35 -6.33
N GLU A 129 -21.91 -8.79 -5.09
CA GLU A 129 -20.65 -8.80 -4.33
C GLU A 129 -19.57 -9.61 -5.06
N GLY A 130 -18.36 -9.07 -5.11
CA GLY A 130 -17.23 -9.70 -5.78
C GLY A 130 -17.15 -9.48 -7.30
N LEU A 131 -18.20 -8.98 -7.94
CA LEU A 131 -18.16 -8.64 -9.37
C LEU A 131 -17.25 -7.45 -9.63
N TYR A 132 -16.63 -7.41 -10.80
CA TYR A 132 -15.85 -6.26 -11.23
C TYR A 132 -16.74 -5.06 -11.48
N ARG A 133 -16.33 -3.88 -11.02
CA ARG A 133 -17.08 -2.64 -11.12
C ARG A 133 -16.46 -1.65 -12.09
N GLN A 134 -15.18 -1.42 -11.94
CA GLN A 134 -14.45 -0.41 -12.71
C GLN A 134 -13.00 -0.80 -12.86
N SER A 135 -12.37 -0.31 -13.91
CA SER A 135 -10.91 -0.30 -14.04
C SER A 135 -10.34 0.96 -13.40
N GLY A 136 -9.10 0.87 -12.97
CA GLY A 136 -8.28 1.95 -12.49
C GLY A 136 -6.82 1.70 -12.87
N MET A 137 -5.95 2.63 -12.51
CA MET A 137 -4.51 2.44 -12.67
C MET A 137 -3.89 2.05 -11.33
N HIS A 138 -2.93 1.14 -11.35
CA HIS A 138 -2.15 0.83 -10.17
C HIS A 138 -1.35 2.08 -9.75
N ALA A 139 -1.41 2.42 -8.46
CA ALA A 139 -0.80 3.67 -7.98
C ALA A 139 0.72 3.72 -8.17
N ALA A 140 1.39 2.56 -8.17
CA ALA A 140 2.84 2.44 -8.20
C ALA A 140 3.36 1.55 -9.34
N GLY A 141 2.59 0.56 -9.77
CA GLY A 141 3.02 -0.50 -10.67
C GLY A 141 3.32 -0.03 -12.09
N VAL A 142 4.55 -0.28 -12.51
CA VAL A 142 5.06 -0.01 -13.86
C VAL A 142 5.70 -1.28 -14.40
N VAL A 143 5.50 -1.57 -15.67
CA VAL A 143 6.19 -2.64 -16.39
C VAL A 143 7.14 -2.07 -17.43
N ILE A 144 8.25 -2.75 -17.64
CA ILE A 144 9.26 -2.41 -18.65
C ILE A 144 9.47 -3.66 -19.50
N GLY A 145 9.21 -3.56 -20.80
CA GLY A 145 9.41 -4.64 -21.76
C GLY A 145 10.79 -4.59 -22.41
N ASP A 146 11.29 -5.75 -22.83
CA ASP A 146 12.49 -5.90 -23.66
C ASP A 146 12.21 -5.60 -25.15
N ARG A 147 10.95 -5.45 -25.50
CA ARG A 147 10.40 -5.12 -26.84
C ARG A 147 9.11 -4.30 -26.66
N PRO A 148 8.54 -3.72 -27.74
CA PRO A 148 7.26 -3.01 -27.67
C PRO A 148 6.20 -3.84 -26.96
N LEU A 149 5.57 -3.24 -25.93
CA LEU A 149 4.64 -3.92 -25.03
C LEU A 149 3.40 -4.46 -25.76
N GLU A 150 3.00 -3.86 -26.89
CA GLU A 150 1.89 -4.36 -27.72
C GLU A 150 2.11 -5.78 -28.26
N GLN A 151 3.37 -6.23 -28.32
CA GLN A 151 3.74 -7.60 -28.72
C GLN A 151 3.65 -8.59 -27.55
N LEU A 152 3.53 -8.11 -26.33
CA LEU A 152 3.54 -8.92 -25.10
C LEU A 152 2.17 -8.95 -24.42
N VAL A 153 1.50 -7.80 -24.34
CA VAL A 153 0.23 -7.62 -23.63
C VAL A 153 -0.69 -6.65 -24.37
N PRO A 154 -2.03 -6.83 -24.29
CA PRO A 154 -2.94 -5.83 -24.80
C PRO A 154 -2.83 -4.55 -23.96
N LEU A 155 -2.79 -3.41 -24.66
CA LEU A 155 -2.69 -2.10 -24.05
C LEU A 155 -4.01 -1.34 -24.09
N TYR A 156 -4.24 -0.49 -23.11
CA TYR A 156 -5.36 0.42 -22.99
C TYR A 156 -4.83 1.86 -22.82
N LYS A 157 -5.43 2.79 -23.54
CA LYS A 157 -5.14 4.21 -23.35
C LYS A 157 -6.23 4.83 -22.48
N ASP A 158 -5.90 5.06 -21.23
CA ASP A 158 -6.76 5.84 -20.34
C ASP A 158 -6.66 7.32 -20.72
N PRO A 159 -7.80 8.03 -20.90
CA PRO A 159 -7.79 9.46 -21.22
C PRO A 159 -7.09 10.35 -20.17
N LYS A 160 -6.93 9.83 -18.96
CA LYS A 160 -6.29 10.54 -17.83
C LYS A 160 -4.84 10.12 -17.59
N ALA A 161 -4.31 9.17 -18.37
CA ALA A 161 -2.95 8.68 -18.23
C ALA A 161 -2.03 9.27 -19.30
N ASP A 162 -0.83 9.65 -18.89
CA ASP A 162 0.21 10.14 -19.78
C ASP A 162 0.94 9.00 -20.51
N MET A 163 0.79 7.76 -20.03
CA MET A 163 1.40 6.56 -20.62
C MET A 163 0.35 5.46 -20.87
N PRO A 164 0.65 4.48 -21.73
CA PRO A 164 -0.22 3.32 -21.91
C PRO A 164 -0.39 2.53 -20.60
N VAL A 165 -1.51 1.83 -20.49
CA VAL A 165 -1.87 0.98 -19.35
C VAL A 165 -2.04 -0.44 -19.87
N THR A 166 -1.49 -1.44 -19.17
CA THR A 166 -1.74 -2.86 -19.53
C THR A 166 -3.20 -3.19 -19.30
N GLN A 167 -3.81 -4.05 -20.15
CA GLN A 167 -5.16 -4.58 -19.89
C GLN A 167 -5.13 -5.79 -18.93
N TYR A 168 -3.97 -6.37 -18.70
CA TYR A 168 -3.77 -7.39 -17.69
C TYR A 168 -3.41 -6.72 -16.36
N ASP A 169 -4.05 -7.20 -15.30
CA ASP A 169 -3.71 -6.78 -13.94
C ASP A 169 -2.37 -7.38 -13.49
N MET A 170 -1.95 -7.01 -12.29
CA MET A 170 -0.69 -7.41 -11.70
C MET A 170 -0.40 -8.91 -11.80
N LYS A 171 -1.39 -9.76 -11.58
CA LYS A 171 -1.23 -11.22 -11.61
C LYS A 171 -0.95 -11.73 -13.03
N TYR A 172 -1.77 -11.31 -13.99
CA TYR A 172 -1.66 -11.79 -15.37
C TYR A 172 -0.49 -11.16 -16.14
N VAL A 173 -0.07 -9.95 -15.77
CA VAL A 173 1.13 -9.31 -16.33
C VAL A 173 2.39 -10.15 -16.03
N GLU A 174 2.52 -10.67 -14.82
CA GLU A 174 3.64 -11.55 -14.44
C GLU A 174 3.65 -12.87 -15.22
N GLU A 175 2.47 -13.43 -15.50
CA GLU A 175 2.33 -14.65 -16.31
C GLU A 175 2.79 -14.45 -17.77
N THR A 176 2.83 -13.21 -18.27
CA THR A 176 3.38 -12.89 -19.61
C THR A 176 4.91 -12.77 -19.63
N GLY A 177 5.58 -12.91 -18.50
CA GLY A 177 7.02 -12.78 -18.34
C GLY A 177 7.50 -11.33 -18.10
N LEU A 178 6.58 -10.37 -17.97
CA LEU A 178 6.92 -8.99 -17.62
C LEU A 178 7.24 -8.87 -16.13
N ILE A 179 8.26 -8.10 -15.83
CA ILE A 179 8.64 -7.78 -14.44
C ILE A 179 7.92 -6.50 -14.02
N LYS A 180 7.28 -6.58 -12.87
CA LYS A 180 6.64 -5.44 -12.20
C LYS A 180 7.66 -4.67 -11.36
N PHE A 181 7.63 -3.36 -11.50
CA PHE A 181 8.35 -2.42 -10.65
C PHE A 181 7.33 -1.54 -9.93
N ASP A 182 7.31 -1.58 -8.61
CA ASP A 182 6.46 -0.69 -7.83
C ASP A 182 7.26 0.57 -7.46
N PHE A 183 6.97 1.67 -8.17
CA PHE A 183 7.53 2.99 -7.89
C PHE A 183 6.65 3.69 -6.88
N LEU A 184 6.93 3.47 -5.60
CA LEU A 184 6.14 3.96 -4.49
C LEU A 184 6.43 5.44 -4.22
N GLY A 185 5.37 6.24 -4.04
CA GLY A 185 5.49 7.65 -3.65
C GLY A 185 5.40 7.78 -2.12
N LEU A 186 6.53 8.00 -1.45
CA LEU A 186 6.59 8.11 0.00
C LEU A 186 6.63 9.58 0.44
N LYS A 187 5.59 10.02 1.17
CA LYS A 187 5.50 11.40 1.71
C LYS A 187 6.65 11.75 2.64
N THR A 188 7.12 10.79 3.43
CA THR A 188 8.22 11.01 4.36
C THR A 188 9.51 11.41 3.65
N LEU A 189 9.80 10.84 2.48
CA LEU A 189 10.96 11.28 1.67
C LEU A 189 10.81 12.73 1.20
N THR A 190 9.59 13.16 0.87
CA THR A 190 9.30 14.57 0.55
C THR A 190 9.56 15.49 1.75
N VAL A 191 9.13 15.06 2.95
CA VAL A 191 9.37 15.84 4.19
C VAL A 191 10.87 15.95 4.46
N ILE A 192 11.62 14.85 4.35
CA ILE A 192 13.06 14.85 4.54
C ILE A 192 13.74 15.79 3.54
N GLN A 193 13.42 15.68 2.25
CA GLN A 193 14.00 16.55 1.23
C GLN A 193 13.72 18.04 1.52
N ARG A 194 12.47 18.37 1.87
CA ARG A 194 12.12 19.75 2.24
C ARG A 194 12.86 20.24 3.48
N ALA A 195 13.07 19.37 4.47
CA ALA A 195 13.85 19.71 5.67
C ALA A 195 15.30 20.03 5.31
N VAL A 196 15.95 19.21 4.47
CA VAL A 196 17.30 19.45 3.95
C VAL A 196 17.38 20.79 3.23
N ASP A 197 16.43 21.05 2.32
CA ASP A 197 16.37 22.30 1.55
C ASP A 197 16.18 23.53 2.46
N LEU A 198 15.36 23.43 3.50
CA LEU A 198 15.14 24.50 4.48
C LEU A 198 16.39 24.77 5.33
N VAL A 199 17.09 23.73 5.75
CA VAL A 199 18.35 23.87 6.51
C VAL A 199 19.40 24.56 5.62
N LYS A 200 19.54 24.13 4.36
CA LYS A 200 20.44 24.79 3.42
C LYS A 200 20.08 26.27 3.21
N LYS A 201 18.78 26.56 3.02
CA LYS A 201 18.28 27.93 2.78
C LYS A 201 18.49 28.85 3.99
N HIS A 202 18.20 28.39 5.19
CA HIS A 202 18.16 29.25 6.38
C HIS A 202 19.44 29.23 7.22
N ARG A 203 20.24 28.17 7.09
CA ARG A 203 21.49 28.00 7.88
C ARG A 203 22.74 27.93 7.02
N GLY A 204 22.61 27.83 5.70
CA GLY A 204 23.74 27.65 4.78
C GLY A 204 24.47 26.31 4.93
N ILE A 205 23.86 25.35 5.66
CA ILE A 205 24.44 24.03 5.94
C ILE A 205 23.94 23.07 4.86
N GLU A 206 24.84 22.38 4.20
CA GLU A 206 24.55 21.28 3.30
C GLU A 206 24.53 19.95 4.08
N LEU A 207 23.32 19.39 4.27
CA LEU A 207 23.15 18.11 4.93
C LEU A 207 23.28 16.97 3.92
N ILE A 208 24.20 16.07 4.19
CA ILE A 208 24.35 14.80 3.47
C ILE A 208 23.73 13.71 4.37
N MET A 209 22.66 13.07 3.88
CA MET A 209 21.88 12.12 4.70
C MET A 209 22.71 10.92 5.20
N SER A 210 23.71 10.46 4.40
CA SER A 210 24.61 9.38 4.78
C SER A 210 25.58 9.75 5.91
N ASP A 211 25.79 11.03 6.17
CA ASP A 211 26.75 11.53 7.15
C ASP A 211 26.10 11.81 8.51
N ILE A 212 24.78 11.63 8.61
CA ILE A 212 24.06 11.80 9.88
C ILE A 212 24.46 10.66 10.81
N PRO A 213 24.97 10.97 12.03
CA PRO A 213 25.36 9.94 12.98
C PRO A 213 24.15 9.13 13.46
N LEU A 214 24.34 7.82 13.61
CA LEU A 214 23.27 6.91 14.05
C LEU A 214 23.28 6.69 15.58
N ASP A 215 24.08 7.45 16.32
CA ASP A 215 24.30 7.33 17.77
C ASP A 215 23.89 8.60 18.55
N ASP A 216 23.06 9.47 17.94
CA ASP A 216 22.59 10.68 18.61
C ASP A 216 21.72 10.37 19.83
N LYS A 217 22.25 10.64 21.02
CA LYS A 217 21.62 10.32 22.29
C LYS A 217 20.24 10.98 22.48
N ALA A 218 20.09 12.23 22.03
CA ALA A 218 18.83 12.96 22.18
C ALA A 218 17.71 12.32 21.35
N THR A 219 18.05 11.77 20.17
CA THR A 219 17.12 11.01 19.33
C THR A 219 16.64 9.74 20.03
N TYR A 220 17.55 8.96 20.65
CA TYR A 220 17.15 7.76 21.40
C TYR A 220 16.34 8.09 22.65
N GLU A 221 16.66 9.14 23.38
CA GLU A 221 15.85 9.60 24.52
C GLU A 221 14.42 9.98 24.10
N LEU A 222 14.24 10.60 22.94
CA LEU A 222 12.92 10.89 22.35
C LEU A 222 12.16 9.59 22.05
N LEU A 223 12.83 8.62 21.43
CA LEU A 223 12.24 7.32 21.11
C LEU A 223 11.82 6.55 22.38
N GLN A 224 12.69 6.52 23.39
CA GLN A 224 12.42 5.85 24.68
C GLN A 224 11.22 6.43 25.42
N ARG A 225 10.95 7.73 25.29
CA ARG A 225 9.73 8.36 25.83
C ARG A 225 8.47 8.08 25.03
N GLY A 226 8.62 7.53 23.80
CA GLY A 226 7.52 7.34 22.88
C GLY A 226 6.98 8.64 22.28
N ASP A 227 7.78 9.72 22.27
CA ASP A 227 7.44 11.01 21.67
C ASP A 227 7.60 10.98 20.13
N THR A 228 7.06 9.96 19.51
CA THR A 228 7.30 9.59 18.10
C THR A 228 6.23 10.09 17.14
N ALA A 229 5.49 11.14 17.48
CA ALA A 229 4.57 11.79 16.56
C ALA A 229 5.34 12.38 15.36
N GLY A 230 4.96 11.98 14.14
CA GLY A 230 5.65 12.37 12.91
C GLY A 230 6.93 11.58 12.60
N VAL A 231 7.30 10.61 13.43
CA VAL A 231 8.43 9.71 13.14
C VAL A 231 7.92 8.52 12.34
N PHE A 232 8.36 8.39 11.11
CA PHE A 232 7.89 7.37 10.18
C PHE A 232 7.93 5.95 10.78
N GLN A 233 6.84 5.21 10.62
CA GLN A 233 6.62 3.85 11.16
C GLN A 233 6.56 3.72 12.69
N PHE A 234 6.84 4.78 13.45
CA PHE A 234 6.87 4.74 14.93
C PHE A 234 5.68 5.46 15.59
N GLU A 235 4.69 5.91 14.80
CA GLU A 235 3.61 6.77 15.27
C GLU A 235 2.45 6.04 15.96
N SER A 236 2.26 4.74 15.68
CA SER A 236 1.13 3.99 16.25
C SER A 236 1.23 3.83 17.76
N ALA A 237 0.10 3.73 18.44
CA ALA A 237 0.07 3.56 19.90
C ALA A 237 0.90 2.33 20.35
N GLY A 238 0.70 1.18 19.67
CA GLY A 238 1.46 -0.02 20.00
C GLY A 238 2.97 0.12 19.77
N MET A 239 3.39 0.81 18.69
CA MET A 239 4.81 1.06 18.46
C MET A 239 5.41 1.99 19.53
N LYS A 240 4.66 3.01 19.97
CA LYS A 240 5.06 3.87 21.09
C LYS A 240 5.27 3.08 22.40
N ASP A 241 4.38 2.15 22.66
CA ASP A 241 4.47 1.30 23.86
C ASP A 241 5.68 0.35 23.77
N VAL A 242 5.95 -0.21 22.60
CA VAL A 242 7.14 -1.04 22.35
C VAL A 242 8.44 -0.23 22.62
N HIS A 243 8.52 1.01 22.12
CA HIS A 243 9.68 1.88 22.36
C HIS A 243 9.88 2.18 23.85
N LYS A 244 8.81 2.44 24.61
CA LYS A 244 8.87 2.66 26.07
C LYS A 244 9.33 1.43 26.84
N GLN A 245 8.98 0.23 26.36
CA GLN A 245 9.35 -1.03 27.01
C GLN A 245 10.78 -1.46 26.68
N ILE A 246 11.15 -1.44 25.40
CA ILE A 246 12.48 -1.88 24.93
C ILE A 246 13.56 -0.83 25.25
N LYS A 247 13.19 0.47 25.22
CA LYS A 247 14.10 1.60 25.44
C LYS A 247 15.34 1.54 24.52
N PRO A 248 15.15 1.64 23.20
CA PRO A 248 16.24 1.54 22.25
C PRO A 248 17.32 2.58 22.53
N ASP A 249 18.60 2.19 22.48
CA ASP A 249 19.76 3.06 22.68
C ASP A 249 20.75 3.03 21.50
N ARG A 250 20.48 2.19 20.49
CA ARG A 250 21.30 2.02 19.28
C ARG A 250 20.44 1.67 18.06
N PHE A 251 21.04 1.81 16.89
CA PHE A 251 20.31 1.64 15.63
C PHE A 251 19.83 0.20 15.41
N GLU A 252 20.58 -0.80 15.86
CA GLU A 252 20.23 -2.21 15.78
C GLU A 252 18.92 -2.53 16.51
N ASP A 253 18.65 -1.85 17.61
CA ASP A 253 17.39 -2.01 18.35
C ASP A 253 16.20 -1.55 17.50
N LEU A 254 16.36 -0.47 16.72
CA LEU A 254 15.31 0.01 15.79
C LEU A 254 15.06 -1.00 14.68
N ILE A 255 16.13 -1.62 14.15
CA ILE A 255 16.02 -2.69 13.14
C ILE A 255 15.25 -3.87 13.72
N ALA A 256 15.57 -4.27 14.97
CA ALA A 256 14.86 -5.35 15.65
C ALA A 256 13.39 -5.01 15.87
N ILE A 257 13.08 -3.82 16.37
CA ILE A 257 11.71 -3.36 16.61
C ILE A 257 10.87 -3.42 15.33
N VAL A 258 11.33 -2.82 14.22
CA VAL A 258 10.54 -2.83 12.96
C VAL A 258 10.44 -4.21 12.31
N SER A 259 11.35 -5.11 12.64
CA SER A 259 11.34 -6.47 12.12
C SER A 259 10.38 -7.38 12.89
N LEU A 260 10.27 -7.18 14.20
CA LEU A 260 9.45 -8.00 15.10
C LEU A 260 8.01 -7.49 15.24
N TYR A 261 7.82 -6.15 15.24
CA TYR A 261 6.49 -5.54 15.33
C TYR A 261 5.78 -5.58 13.97
N ARG A 262 5.45 -6.77 13.50
CA ARG A 262 4.72 -7.04 12.24
C ARG A 262 3.69 -8.13 12.45
N PRO A 263 2.56 -8.14 11.69
CA PRO A 263 1.71 -9.31 11.59
C PRO A 263 2.54 -10.54 11.21
N GLY A 264 2.26 -11.67 11.81
CA GLY A 264 3.08 -12.88 11.65
C GLY A 264 4.08 -13.08 12.79
N PRO A 265 5.18 -12.31 12.88
CA PRO A 265 6.06 -12.38 14.07
C PRO A 265 5.34 -12.11 15.38
N MET A 266 4.41 -11.13 15.42
CA MET A 266 3.61 -10.82 16.61
C MET A 266 2.63 -11.93 17.00
N ASP A 267 2.20 -12.76 16.07
CA ASP A 267 1.30 -13.89 16.34
C ASP A 267 2.02 -15.02 17.11
N ASN A 268 3.35 -14.94 17.23
CA ASN A 268 4.20 -15.91 17.90
C ASN A 268 4.85 -15.38 19.20
N ILE A 269 4.49 -14.17 19.62
CA ILE A 269 4.94 -13.54 20.86
C ILE A 269 3.76 -13.50 21.85
#